data_7b62bf55ede3a6bd9f5279395da5bacc
#
_entry.id   7b62bf55ede3a6bd9f5279395da5bacc
#
_cell.length_a   1.000
_cell.length_b   1.000
_cell.length_c   1.000
_cell.angle_alpha   90.00
_cell.angle_beta   90.00
_cell.angle_gamma   90.00
#
_symmetry.space_group_name_H-M   'P 1'
#
loop_
_entity.id
_entity.type
_entity.pdbx_description
1 polymer ?
#
loop_
_entity_poly.entity_id
_entity_poly.type
_entity_poly.pdbx_seq_one_letter_code
_entity_poly.pdbx_strand_id
1 'polypeptide(L)'
;PILILDHLQILDAVKQLRTRTSDVAYPYDGNFLDTSDILREHYWLHRDLDFLKKHQAKMNSLYTVEGVIGAVGGAVFAQTEKYLQAGMENEDFYGWGLEDGERHYRWLSFGYRIYRSEGCLFHLSHPRDQNGMFRSRIHSEKAMHDMNEVVNYSKEELREKFSLDSR
;
A
#
# COMPACT_ATOMS: atom_id res chain seq x y z
N PRO A 1 6.59 -1.68 -11.67
CA PRO A 1 5.80 -0.45 -11.67
C PRO A 1 6.70 0.76 -11.39
N ILE A 2 6.34 1.93 -11.92
CA ILE A 2 6.98 3.20 -11.59
C ILE A 2 5.95 4.05 -10.87
N LEU A 3 6.30 4.45 -9.65
CA LEU A 3 5.45 5.24 -8.77
C LEU A 3 6.07 6.64 -8.61
N ILE A 4 5.22 7.66 -8.70
CA ILE A 4 5.63 9.06 -8.58
C ILE A 4 4.90 9.67 -7.38
N LEU A 5 5.67 10.29 -6.51
CA LEU A 5 5.22 11.04 -5.34
C LEU A 5 5.88 12.41 -5.31
N ASP A 6 5.20 13.37 -4.71
CA ASP A 6 5.87 14.61 -4.33
C ASP A 6 6.84 14.34 -3.17
N HIS A 7 8.03 14.90 -3.25
CA HIS A 7 9.02 14.77 -2.17
C HIS A 7 8.52 15.33 -0.83
N LEU A 8 7.64 16.33 -0.85
CA LEU A 8 7.02 16.87 0.37
C LEU A 8 6.13 15.85 1.08
N GLN A 9 5.44 14.97 0.34
CA GLN A 9 4.66 13.87 0.91
C GLN A 9 5.57 12.88 1.65
N ILE A 10 6.74 12.57 1.06
CA ILE A 10 7.73 11.68 1.67
C ILE A 10 8.31 12.31 2.94
N LEU A 11 8.69 13.60 2.89
CA LEU A 11 9.22 14.31 4.04
C LEU A 11 8.21 14.39 5.19
N ASP A 12 6.95 14.64 4.88
CA ASP A 12 5.88 14.68 5.86
C ASP A 12 5.68 13.32 6.52
N ALA A 13 5.53 12.23 5.76
CA ALA A 13 5.41 10.89 6.30
C ALA A 13 6.60 10.49 7.19
N VAL A 14 7.83 10.79 6.76
CA VAL A 14 9.05 10.55 7.56
C VAL A 14 9.06 11.38 8.84
N LYS A 15 8.60 12.64 8.79
CA LYS A 15 8.49 13.51 9.97
C LYS A 15 7.56 12.89 11.02
N GLN A 16 6.38 12.38 10.62
CA GLN A 16 5.42 11.74 11.52
C GLN A 16 6.04 10.53 12.25
N LEU A 17 6.82 9.73 11.55
CA LEU A 17 7.52 8.60 12.16
C LEU A 17 8.65 9.05 13.09
N ARG A 18 9.45 10.05 12.70
CA ARG A 18 10.57 10.56 13.52
C ARG A 18 10.09 11.22 14.81
N THR A 19 8.96 11.90 14.77
CA THR A 19 8.35 12.50 15.97
C THR A 19 7.55 11.49 16.80
N ARG A 20 7.49 10.23 16.37
CA ARG A 20 6.74 9.15 16.99
C ARG A 20 5.25 9.46 17.17
N THR A 21 4.69 10.33 16.33
CA THR A 21 3.25 10.61 16.28
C THR A 21 2.46 9.51 15.59
N SER A 22 3.13 8.75 14.70
CA SER A 22 2.56 7.57 14.06
C SER A 22 3.55 6.39 14.09
N ASP A 23 3.00 5.19 13.95
CA ASP A 23 3.75 3.92 13.89
C ASP A 23 3.96 3.49 12.43
N VAL A 24 3.00 3.88 11.57
CA VAL A 24 2.98 3.67 10.11
C VAL A 24 2.58 4.96 9.42
N ALA A 25 3.18 5.26 8.26
CA ALA A 25 2.85 6.44 7.47
C ALA A 25 2.82 6.10 5.97
N TYR A 26 1.68 6.36 5.33
CA TYR A 26 1.56 6.34 3.88
C TYR A 26 1.91 7.73 3.35
N PRO A 27 2.85 7.86 2.39
CA PRO A 27 3.21 9.16 1.82
C PRO A 27 2.18 9.63 0.77
N TYR A 28 0.91 9.27 0.93
CA TYR A 28 -0.21 9.68 0.10
C TYR A 28 -1.55 9.44 0.82
N ASP A 29 -2.60 10.09 0.36
CA ASP A 29 -3.91 10.13 1.02
C ASP A 29 -4.80 8.89 0.76
N GLY A 30 -4.33 7.93 -0.03
CA GLY A 30 -5.07 6.76 -0.47
C GLY A 30 -5.55 6.85 -1.92
N ASN A 31 -5.40 8.00 -2.56
CA ASN A 31 -5.65 8.14 -3.99
C ASN A 31 -4.47 7.62 -4.79
N PHE A 32 -4.65 6.46 -5.40
CA PHE A 32 -3.68 5.80 -6.26
C PHE A 32 -4.15 5.93 -7.71
N LEU A 33 -3.50 6.80 -8.48
CA LEU A 33 -3.97 7.23 -9.81
C LEU A 33 -3.13 6.62 -10.91
N ASP A 34 -3.78 5.92 -11.86
CA ASP A 34 -3.15 5.35 -13.05
C ASP A 34 -3.15 6.37 -14.18
N THR A 35 -1.97 6.68 -14.71
CA THR A 35 -1.85 7.60 -15.85
C THR A 35 -2.35 6.95 -17.13
N SER A 36 -2.85 7.78 -18.07
CA SER A 36 -2.95 7.34 -19.45
C SER A 36 -1.57 7.27 -20.10
N ASP A 37 -1.47 6.61 -21.26
CA ASP A 37 -0.22 6.55 -22.02
C ASP A 37 0.29 7.96 -22.39
N ILE A 38 -0.59 8.89 -22.73
CA ILE A 38 -0.24 10.28 -23.04
C ILE A 38 0.38 10.99 -21.83
N LEU A 39 -0.22 10.85 -20.66
CA LEU A 39 0.29 11.47 -19.41
C LEU A 39 1.62 10.83 -18.98
N ARG A 40 1.73 9.52 -19.14
CA ARG A 40 2.98 8.78 -18.88
C ARG A 40 4.10 9.29 -19.79
N GLU A 41 3.88 9.36 -21.11
CA GLU A 41 4.89 9.81 -22.07
C GLU A 41 5.30 11.26 -21.81
N HIS A 42 4.33 12.14 -21.52
CA HIS A 42 4.65 13.52 -21.14
C HIS A 42 5.56 13.58 -19.91
N TYR A 43 5.19 12.85 -18.85
CA TYR A 43 6.01 12.81 -17.63
C TYR A 43 7.40 12.21 -17.91
N TRP A 44 7.48 11.19 -18.76
CA TRP A 44 8.75 10.56 -19.09
C TRP A 44 9.72 11.51 -19.80
N LEU A 45 9.20 12.38 -20.65
CA LEU A 45 9.99 13.38 -21.38
C LEU A 45 10.38 14.59 -20.51
N HIS A 46 9.45 15.08 -19.69
CA HIS A 46 9.59 16.39 -19.03
C HIS A 46 9.83 16.30 -17.52
N ARG A 47 9.56 15.16 -16.88
CA ARG A 47 9.62 14.98 -15.43
C ARG A 47 8.77 15.98 -14.63
N ASP A 48 7.70 16.44 -15.24
CA ASP A 48 6.83 17.48 -14.71
C ASP A 48 5.72 16.86 -13.83
N LEU A 49 5.92 16.93 -12.51
CA LEU A 49 4.95 16.45 -11.54
C LEU A 49 3.71 17.37 -11.47
N ASP A 50 3.88 18.68 -11.64
CA ASP A 50 2.76 19.62 -11.59
C ASP A 50 1.80 19.39 -12.74
N PHE A 51 2.31 18.95 -13.88
CA PHE A 51 1.48 18.50 -14.99
C PHE A 51 0.61 17.29 -14.60
N LEU A 52 1.16 16.29 -13.91
CA LEU A 52 0.38 15.16 -13.41
C LEU A 52 -0.70 15.63 -12.41
N LYS A 53 -0.33 16.45 -11.43
CA LYS A 53 -1.26 17.03 -10.45
C LYS A 53 -2.41 17.78 -11.12
N LYS A 54 -2.13 18.61 -12.13
CA LYS A 54 -3.13 19.36 -12.89
C LYS A 54 -4.13 18.46 -13.62
N HIS A 55 -3.72 17.26 -14.02
CA HIS A 55 -4.53 16.34 -14.81
C HIS A 55 -5.07 15.15 -14.02
N GLN A 56 -4.92 15.14 -12.68
CA GLN A 56 -5.33 14.02 -11.83
C GLN A 56 -6.80 13.61 -12.01
N ALA A 57 -7.71 14.56 -12.23
CA ALA A 57 -9.14 14.28 -12.45
C ALA A 57 -9.42 13.49 -13.76
N LYS A 58 -8.44 13.34 -14.63
CA LYS A 58 -8.52 12.55 -15.88
C LYS A 58 -7.90 11.16 -15.75
N MET A 59 -7.38 10.82 -14.58
CA MET A 59 -6.74 9.53 -14.31
C MET A 59 -7.74 8.56 -13.69
N ASN A 60 -7.50 7.28 -13.91
CA ASN A 60 -8.28 6.22 -13.26
C ASN A 60 -7.77 6.00 -11.84
N SER A 61 -8.67 5.97 -10.88
CA SER A 61 -8.32 5.54 -9.53
C SER A 61 -8.17 4.02 -9.47
N LEU A 62 -7.04 3.56 -8.96
CA LEU A 62 -6.77 2.14 -8.73
C LEU A 62 -7.08 1.78 -7.28
N TYR A 63 -7.56 0.55 -7.08
CA TYR A 63 -7.77 -0.04 -5.75
C TYR A 63 -8.74 0.73 -4.84
N THR A 64 -9.61 1.54 -5.41
CA THR A 64 -10.72 2.15 -4.68
C THR A 64 -11.86 1.14 -4.57
N VAL A 65 -12.22 0.82 -3.32
CA VAL A 65 -13.46 0.09 -3.01
C VAL A 65 -14.37 1.09 -2.31
N GLU A 66 -15.59 1.23 -2.81
CA GLU A 66 -16.56 2.18 -2.26
C GLU A 66 -16.79 1.93 -0.76
N GLY A 67 -16.63 2.95 0.08
CA GLY A 67 -16.78 2.85 1.53
C GLY A 67 -15.58 2.27 2.29
N VAL A 68 -14.46 1.97 1.61
CA VAL A 68 -13.24 1.43 2.22
C VAL A 68 -12.13 2.50 2.26
N ILE A 69 -11.25 2.36 3.22
CA ILE A 69 -9.98 3.09 3.32
C ILE A 69 -9.27 3.01 1.94
N GLY A 70 -8.81 4.14 1.42
CA GLY A 70 -8.13 4.20 0.12
C GLY A 70 -6.96 3.24 -0.01
N ALA A 71 -6.34 3.18 -1.18
CA ALA A 71 -5.24 2.25 -1.48
C ALA A 71 -4.18 2.19 -0.35
N VAL A 72 -3.70 1.00 -0.06
CA VAL A 72 -2.71 0.71 1.00
C VAL A 72 -1.41 0.10 0.45
N GLY A 73 -1.35 -0.08 -0.86
CA GLY A 73 -0.17 -0.55 -1.57
C GLY A 73 0.71 0.58 -2.11
N GLY A 74 1.72 0.21 -2.87
CA GLY A 74 2.58 1.12 -3.61
C GLY A 74 3.71 1.74 -2.79
N ALA A 75 3.41 2.47 -1.71
CA ALA A 75 4.43 3.08 -0.86
C ALA A 75 3.95 3.19 0.58
N VAL A 76 4.76 2.76 1.53
CA VAL A 76 4.50 2.86 2.96
C VAL A 76 5.81 2.95 3.74
N PHE A 77 5.81 3.69 4.83
CA PHE A 77 6.87 3.74 5.82
C PHE A 77 6.35 3.22 7.17
N ALA A 78 7.18 2.53 7.92
CA ALA A 78 6.85 2.06 9.26
C ALA A 78 8.03 2.25 10.21
N GLN A 79 7.75 2.39 11.50
CA GLN A 79 8.77 2.23 12.54
C GLN A 79 9.31 0.80 12.44
N THR A 80 10.63 0.65 12.31
CA THR A 80 11.26 -0.67 12.15
C THR A 80 10.86 -1.64 13.25
N GLU A 81 10.87 -1.19 14.51
CA GLU A 81 10.46 -2.00 15.65
C GLU A 81 9.01 -2.49 15.53
N LYS A 82 8.09 -1.64 15.04
CA LYS A 82 6.68 -1.96 14.84
C LYS A 82 6.47 -2.94 13.68
N TYR A 83 7.20 -2.73 12.59
CA TYR A 83 7.19 -3.64 11.45
C TYR A 83 7.66 -5.05 11.84
N LEU A 84 8.76 -5.15 12.61
CA LEU A 84 9.25 -6.42 13.13
C LEU A 84 8.27 -7.08 14.11
N GLN A 85 7.73 -6.31 15.07
CA GLN A 85 6.75 -6.81 16.04
C GLN A 85 5.46 -7.32 15.39
N ALA A 86 5.08 -6.76 14.25
CA ALA A 86 3.92 -7.23 13.49
C ALA A 86 4.23 -8.42 12.58
N GLY A 87 5.44 -8.96 12.60
CA GLY A 87 5.83 -10.14 11.81
C GLY A 87 6.19 -9.84 10.37
N MET A 88 6.53 -8.59 10.04
CA MET A 88 7.01 -8.17 8.72
C MET A 88 5.97 -8.43 7.60
N GLU A 89 6.43 -8.92 6.45
CA GLU A 89 5.53 -9.36 5.37
C GLU A 89 5.04 -10.79 5.64
N ASN A 90 3.80 -11.04 5.27
CA ASN A 90 3.24 -12.39 5.36
C ASN A 90 3.64 -13.18 4.09
N GLU A 91 4.57 -14.12 4.25
CA GLU A 91 5.13 -14.92 3.16
C GLU A 91 4.16 -15.98 2.60
N ASP A 92 2.99 -16.18 3.23
CA ASP A 92 1.94 -17.05 2.71
C ASP A 92 1.27 -16.47 1.45
N PHE A 93 1.41 -15.14 1.23
CA PHE A 93 0.96 -14.47 0.02
C PHE A 93 2.01 -14.61 -1.07
N TYR A 94 1.76 -15.52 -2.00
CA TYR A 94 2.64 -15.75 -3.13
C TYR A 94 2.09 -15.14 -4.42
N GLY A 95 2.87 -14.24 -5.05
CA GLY A 95 2.50 -13.58 -6.29
C GLY A 95 1.84 -12.23 -6.05
N TRP A 96 0.79 -11.91 -6.79
CA TRP A 96 0.11 -10.63 -6.73
C TRP A 96 -1.22 -10.74 -5.98
N GLY A 97 -1.48 -9.77 -5.11
CA GLY A 97 -2.80 -9.42 -4.59
C GLY A 97 -3.01 -9.70 -3.10
N LEU A 98 -3.67 -8.80 -2.45
CA LEU A 98 -4.12 -8.76 -1.06
C LEU A 98 -3.04 -8.64 0.03
N GLU A 99 -1.76 -8.84 -0.27
CA GLU A 99 -0.64 -8.75 0.68
C GLU A 99 -0.57 -7.39 1.37
N ASP A 100 -0.73 -6.30 0.61
CA ASP A 100 -0.74 -4.94 1.15
C ASP A 100 -1.96 -4.70 2.06
N GLY A 101 -3.11 -5.24 1.69
CA GLY A 101 -4.35 -5.19 2.46
C GLY A 101 -4.22 -5.97 3.76
N GLU A 102 -3.72 -7.20 3.71
CA GLU A 102 -3.48 -8.04 4.87
C GLU A 102 -2.57 -7.32 5.88
N ARG A 103 -1.43 -6.83 5.43
CA ARG A 103 -0.48 -6.07 6.25
C ARG A 103 -1.13 -4.86 6.91
N HIS A 104 -1.93 -4.11 6.17
CA HIS A 104 -2.64 -2.94 6.69
C HIS A 104 -3.63 -3.30 7.78
N TYR A 105 -4.47 -4.32 7.57
CA TYR A 105 -5.44 -4.77 8.57
C TYR A 105 -4.76 -5.35 9.81
N ARG A 106 -3.68 -6.09 9.66
CA ARG A 106 -2.86 -6.60 10.75
C ARG A 106 -2.31 -5.45 11.62
N TRP A 107 -1.81 -4.38 11.02
CA TRP A 107 -1.38 -3.19 11.75
C TRP A 107 -2.53 -2.49 12.50
N LEU A 108 -3.70 -2.41 11.89
CA LEU A 108 -4.91 -1.90 12.56
C LEU A 108 -5.28 -2.76 13.77
N SER A 109 -5.25 -4.08 13.63
CA SER A 109 -5.54 -5.03 14.72
C SER A 109 -4.51 -4.94 15.86
N PHE A 110 -3.26 -4.63 15.55
CA PHE A 110 -2.25 -4.33 16.58
C PHE A 110 -2.46 -2.96 17.25
N GLY A 111 -3.39 -2.15 16.76
CA GLY A 111 -3.69 -0.81 17.28
C GLY A 111 -2.63 0.23 16.90
N TYR A 112 -1.94 0.06 15.77
CA TYR A 112 -0.94 1.01 15.33
C TYR A 112 -1.59 2.31 14.83
N ARG A 113 -0.93 3.42 15.14
CA ARG A 113 -1.33 4.74 14.67
C ARG A 113 -0.87 4.91 13.24
N ILE A 114 -1.83 4.96 12.33
CA ILE A 114 -1.58 5.07 10.90
C ILE A 114 -1.83 6.51 10.45
N TYR A 115 -0.86 7.08 9.75
CA TYR A 115 -0.92 8.41 9.16
C TYR A 115 -0.96 8.33 7.63
N ARG A 116 -1.57 9.32 7.00
CA ARG A 116 -1.53 9.54 5.55
C ARG A 116 -1.18 10.98 5.25
N SER A 117 -0.17 11.19 4.41
CA SER A 117 0.15 12.52 3.88
C SER A 117 -0.89 12.94 2.85
N GLU A 118 -1.13 14.23 2.75
CA GLU A 118 -1.99 14.78 1.69
C GLU A 118 -1.35 14.61 0.31
N GLY A 119 -2.18 14.32 -0.71
CA GLY A 119 -1.78 14.17 -2.10
C GLY A 119 -1.80 12.74 -2.62
N CYS A 120 -1.85 12.63 -3.94
CA CYS A 120 -1.99 11.37 -4.65
C CYS A 120 -0.67 10.64 -4.83
N LEU A 121 -0.75 9.33 -5.05
CA LEU A 121 0.30 8.49 -5.61
C LEU A 121 -0.01 8.28 -7.10
N PHE A 122 0.91 8.63 -7.99
CA PHE A 122 0.74 8.42 -9.42
C PHE A 122 1.48 7.15 -9.86
N HIS A 123 0.77 6.28 -10.56
CA HIS A 123 1.33 5.11 -11.21
C HIS A 123 1.50 5.40 -12.69
N LEU A 124 2.73 5.32 -13.19
CA LEU A 124 2.96 5.40 -14.64
C LEU A 124 2.49 4.08 -15.26
N SER A 125 1.39 4.15 -16.00
CA SER A 125 0.76 2.98 -16.61
C SER A 125 1.74 2.17 -17.45
N HIS A 126 1.62 0.87 -17.39
CA HIS A 126 2.40 -0.06 -18.20
C HIS A 126 1.58 -1.33 -18.48
N PRO A 127 1.90 -2.08 -19.55
CA PRO A 127 1.29 -3.39 -19.76
C PRO A 127 1.48 -4.26 -18.52
N ARG A 128 0.41 -4.90 -18.07
CA ARG A 128 0.45 -5.85 -16.96
C ARG A 128 0.67 -7.26 -17.51
N ASP A 129 1.80 -7.85 -17.15
CA ASP A 129 2.09 -9.25 -17.44
C ASP A 129 1.38 -10.19 -16.46
N GLN A 130 1.58 -11.49 -16.63
CA GLN A 130 1.02 -12.54 -15.77
C GLN A 130 1.29 -12.33 -14.27
N ASN A 131 2.35 -11.61 -13.94
CA ASN A 131 2.70 -11.28 -12.54
C ASN A 131 1.84 -10.15 -11.92
N GLY A 132 1.00 -9.49 -12.71
CA GLY A 132 0.06 -8.44 -12.24
C GLY A 132 -1.36 -8.96 -12.02
N MET A 133 -1.58 -10.26 -11.93
CA MET A 133 -2.88 -10.89 -11.73
C MET A 133 -2.75 -12.15 -10.86
N PHE A 134 -3.86 -12.59 -10.27
CA PHE A 134 -3.92 -13.92 -9.66
C PHE A 134 -3.62 -15.00 -10.70
N ARG A 135 -2.70 -15.89 -10.39
CA ARG A 135 -2.28 -16.96 -11.31
C ARG A 135 -3.36 -17.99 -11.61
N SER A 136 -4.31 -18.15 -10.69
CA SER A 136 -5.44 -19.06 -10.83
C SER A 136 -6.57 -18.68 -9.89
N ARG A 137 -7.77 -19.23 -10.11
CA ARG A 137 -8.90 -19.10 -9.20
C ARG A 137 -8.57 -19.65 -7.80
N ILE A 138 -7.90 -20.78 -7.71
CA ILE A 138 -7.49 -21.41 -6.45
C ILE A 138 -6.56 -20.46 -5.67
N HIS A 139 -5.62 -19.82 -6.36
CA HIS A 139 -4.73 -18.84 -5.75
C HIS A 139 -5.49 -17.62 -5.21
N SER A 140 -6.45 -17.09 -5.99
CA SER A 140 -7.31 -16.00 -5.54
C SER A 140 -8.15 -16.39 -4.31
N GLU A 141 -8.75 -17.57 -4.33
CA GLU A 141 -9.58 -18.09 -3.23
C GLU A 141 -8.74 -18.29 -1.96
N LYS A 142 -7.50 -18.81 -2.10
CA LYS A 142 -6.57 -18.93 -0.97
C LYS A 142 -6.20 -17.57 -0.39
N ALA A 143 -5.79 -16.60 -1.21
CA ALA A 143 -5.43 -15.27 -0.76
C ALA A 143 -6.59 -14.56 -0.04
N MET A 144 -7.82 -14.72 -0.53
CA MET A 144 -9.04 -14.21 0.13
C MET A 144 -9.29 -14.89 1.47
N HIS A 145 -9.08 -16.21 1.54
CA HIS A 145 -9.21 -16.95 2.80
C HIS A 145 -8.20 -16.48 3.82
N ASP A 146 -6.91 -16.42 3.46
CA ASP A 146 -5.82 -15.99 4.35
C ASP A 146 -6.02 -14.54 4.84
N MET A 147 -6.50 -13.65 3.96
CA MET A 147 -6.88 -12.29 4.31
C MET A 147 -8.02 -12.26 5.34
N ASN A 148 -9.08 -13.06 5.12
CA ASN A 148 -10.23 -13.14 6.03
C ASN A 148 -9.84 -13.69 7.40
N GLU A 149 -8.92 -14.66 7.46
CA GLU A 149 -8.39 -15.14 8.74
C GLU A 149 -7.74 -14.00 9.53
N VAL A 150 -6.80 -13.26 8.91
CA VAL A 150 -6.08 -12.17 9.58
C VAL A 150 -7.02 -11.07 10.07
N VAL A 151 -8.04 -10.72 9.29
CA VAL A 151 -9.05 -9.72 9.67
C VAL A 151 -9.85 -10.13 10.90
N ASN A 152 -10.06 -11.44 11.09
CA ASN A 152 -10.85 -11.97 12.19
C ASN A 152 -10.04 -12.40 13.43
N TYR A 153 -8.72 -12.43 13.35
CA TYR A 153 -7.88 -12.77 14.49
C TYR A 153 -7.90 -11.69 15.58
N SER A 154 -7.94 -12.15 16.82
CA SER A 154 -7.61 -11.31 17.96
C SER A 154 -6.13 -10.88 17.93
N LYS A 155 -5.79 -9.87 18.69
CA LYS A 155 -4.41 -9.39 18.81
C LYS A 155 -3.45 -10.47 19.35
N GLU A 156 -3.94 -11.34 20.21
CA GLU A 156 -3.23 -12.44 20.80
C GLU A 156 -2.91 -13.52 19.75
N GLU A 157 -3.90 -13.93 18.97
CA GLU A 157 -3.75 -14.89 17.86
C GLU A 157 -2.80 -14.36 16.78
N LEU A 158 -2.87 -13.06 16.47
CA LEU A 158 -1.92 -12.43 15.54
C LEU A 158 -0.48 -12.46 16.07
N ARG A 159 -0.29 -12.21 17.37
CA ARG A 159 1.04 -12.32 18.00
C ARG A 159 1.60 -13.73 17.93
N GLU A 160 0.77 -14.72 18.19
CA GLU A 160 1.17 -16.12 18.11
C GLU A 160 1.55 -16.52 16.68
N LYS A 161 0.70 -16.16 15.69
CA LYS A 161 0.94 -16.46 14.28
C LYS A 161 2.15 -15.75 13.69
N PHE A 162 2.38 -14.49 14.05
CA PHE A 162 3.40 -13.61 13.44
C PHE A 162 4.59 -13.31 14.37
N SER A 163 4.73 -14.01 15.51
CA SER A 163 5.89 -13.80 16.39
C SER A 163 7.18 -14.21 15.68
N LEU A 164 8.25 -13.43 15.90
CA LEU A 164 9.59 -13.76 15.38
C LEU A 164 10.15 -15.07 15.98
N ASP A 165 9.66 -15.46 17.16
CA ASP A 165 10.07 -16.68 17.85
C ASP A 165 9.47 -17.96 17.24
N SER A 166 8.50 -17.83 16.33
CA SER A 166 7.82 -18.93 15.63
C SER A 166 8.34 -19.18 14.22
N ARG A 167 9.41 -18.48 13.79
CA ARG A 167 10.02 -18.61 12.45
C ARG A 167 11.43 -19.15 12.48
#